data_ce1342e5af0e2e49c3c1360988bd92d0
#
_entry.id   ce1342e5af0e2e49c3c1360988bd92d0
#
_cell.length_a   1.000
_cell.length_b   1.000
_cell.length_c   1.000
_cell.angle_alpha   90.00
_cell.angle_beta   90.00
_cell.angle_gamma   90.00
#
_symmetry.space_group_name_H-M   'P 1'
#
loop_
_entity.id
_entity.type
_entity.pdbx_description
1 polymer ?
#
loop_
_entity_poly.entity_id
_entity_poly.type
_entity_poly.pdbx_seq_one_letter_code
_entity_poly.pdbx_strand_id
1 'polypeptide(L)'
;MQSCQYGAFERQSLHHHADTRLIVVLSGAFREEGFAAAGDFKRGDIIVRPAFVSHGDVAVADGARYLQFIEPPGFLKMNGWRHGWGARRGRLDLTLPAVRRALASKRAAHFIADCITDIAYAPAKEASSIEAAAMRLAQDPSSSIAGLAQEIRMRPDRLSKRFKKRFGVSPQIYAGGARLERAKALLASGGGSLAEIAASCGYFDQSHLCRSLKHALAMTPLEFHRLARC
;
A
#
# COMPACT_ATOMS: atom_id res chain seq x y z
N MET A 1 2.25 -5.90 -14.54
CA MET A 1 1.03 -6.73 -14.40
C MET A 1 1.42 -8.16 -14.15
N GLN A 2 0.89 -8.77 -13.12
CA GLN A 2 1.09 -10.18 -12.77
C GLN A 2 -0.26 -10.84 -12.60
N SER A 3 -0.44 -12.04 -13.16
CA SER A 3 -1.61 -12.88 -12.90
C SER A 3 -1.27 -13.83 -11.76
N CYS A 4 -2.13 -13.87 -10.76
CA CYS A 4 -1.98 -14.72 -9.58
C CYS A 4 -3.20 -15.61 -9.44
N GLN A 5 -3.00 -16.80 -8.84
CA GLN A 5 -4.05 -17.76 -8.59
C GLN A 5 -3.87 -18.39 -7.22
N TYR A 6 -4.96 -18.55 -6.49
CA TYR A 6 -5.06 -19.37 -5.29
C TYR A 6 -5.85 -20.65 -5.58
N GLY A 7 -5.37 -21.76 -5.08
CA GLY A 7 -6.15 -23.00 -5.01
C GLY A 7 -7.32 -22.88 -4.03
N ALA A 8 -8.20 -23.90 -4.02
CA ALA A 8 -9.27 -23.96 -3.04
C ALA A 8 -8.72 -23.98 -1.61
N PHE A 9 -9.25 -23.12 -0.75
CA PHE A 9 -8.84 -22.95 0.66
C PHE A 9 -7.35 -22.64 0.87
N GLU A 10 -6.61 -22.29 -0.18
CA GLU A 10 -5.21 -21.89 -0.05
C GLU A 10 -5.10 -20.66 0.85
N ARG A 11 -4.16 -20.73 1.78
CA ARG A 11 -3.90 -19.65 2.73
C ARG A 11 -2.53 -19.05 2.49
N GLN A 12 -2.49 -17.75 2.31
CA GLN A 12 -1.28 -16.96 2.35
C GLN A 12 -1.13 -16.32 3.73
N SER A 13 -0.03 -16.62 4.41
CA SER A 13 0.25 -16.05 5.73
C SER A 13 0.41 -14.53 5.66
N LEU A 14 0.27 -13.88 6.80
CA LEU A 14 0.49 -12.44 6.92
C LEU A 14 1.87 -12.03 6.39
N HIS A 15 1.87 -11.17 5.39
CA HIS A 15 3.07 -10.60 4.77
C HIS A 15 2.81 -9.15 4.38
N HIS A 16 3.80 -8.47 3.84
CA HIS A 16 3.66 -7.11 3.31
C HIS A 16 4.50 -6.97 2.04
N HIS A 17 4.21 -5.94 1.28
CA HIS A 17 4.95 -5.57 0.07
C HIS A 17 5.62 -4.21 0.26
N ALA A 18 6.74 -3.99 -0.40
CA ALA A 18 7.43 -2.70 -0.41
C ALA A 18 6.78 -1.67 -1.35
N ASP A 19 5.82 -2.09 -2.14
CA ASP A 19 5.09 -1.30 -3.12
C ASP A 19 3.58 -1.34 -2.87
N THR A 20 2.89 -0.30 -3.28
CA THR A 20 1.42 -0.30 -3.32
C THR A 20 0.94 -1.14 -4.49
N ARG A 21 -0.05 -1.97 -4.26
CA ARG A 21 -0.60 -2.88 -5.26
C ARG A 21 -2.07 -2.64 -5.51
N LEU A 22 -2.42 -2.64 -6.80
CA LEU A 22 -3.79 -2.63 -7.28
C LEU A 22 -4.16 -4.05 -7.69
N ILE A 23 -5.26 -4.58 -7.18
CA ILE A 23 -5.69 -5.96 -7.41
C ILE A 23 -7.09 -5.94 -7.98
N VAL A 24 -7.32 -6.77 -9.00
CA VAL A 24 -8.65 -7.00 -9.59
C VAL A 24 -8.95 -8.49 -9.54
N VAL A 25 -10.01 -8.87 -8.86
CA VAL A 25 -10.45 -10.26 -8.76
C VAL A 25 -11.16 -10.66 -10.05
N LEU A 26 -10.63 -11.65 -10.77
CA LEU A 26 -11.15 -12.12 -12.04
C LEU A 26 -12.18 -13.24 -11.88
N SER A 27 -11.94 -14.14 -10.95
CA SER A 27 -12.86 -15.27 -10.65
C SER A 27 -12.65 -15.77 -9.23
N GLY A 28 -13.66 -16.46 -8.70
CA GLY A 28 -13.65 -16.94 -7.33
C GLY A 28 -13.75 -15.84 -6.30
N ALA A 29 -13.31 -16.14 -5.09
CA ALA A 29 -13.28 -15.19 -3.98
C ALA A 29 -12.19 -15.56 -2.98
N PHE A 30 -11.76 -14.56 -2.20
CA PHE A 30 -10.88 -14.76 -1.05
C PHE A 30 -11.24 -13.80 0.08
N ARG A 31 -10.91 -14.21 1.29
CA ARG A 31 -11.00 -13.37 2.47
C ARG A 31 -9.63 -12.79 2.75
N GLU A 32 -9.53 -11.49 2.85
CA GLU A 32 -8.33 -10.81 3.32
C GLU A 32 -8.37 -10.67 4.84
N GLU A 33 -7.30 -11.09 5.48
CA GLU A 33 -7.04 -10.93 6.91
C GLU A 33 -5.91 -9.89 7.06
N GLY A 34 -6.09 -8.92 7.94
CA GLY A 34 -5.08 -7.91 8.20
C GLY A 34 -5.66 -6.55 8.51
N PHE A 35 -4.79 -5.54 8.58
CA PHE A 35 -5.19 -4.22 9.06
C PHE A 35 -6.03 -3.42 8.06
N ALA A 36 -5.69 -3.50 6.78
CA ALA A 36 -6.20 -2.51 5.83
C ALA A 36 -7.58 -2.84 5.24
N ALA A 37 -7.94 -4.11 5.20
CA ALA A 37 -9.13 -4.54 4.46
C ALA A 37 -9.67 -5.89 4.88
N ALA A 38 -9.78 -6.15 6.17
CA ALA A 38 -10.48 -7.37 6.57
C ALA A 38 -11.84 -7.44 5.87
N GLY A 39 -12.03 -8.45 5.04
CA GLY A 39 -13.28 -8.63 4.31
C GLY A 39 -13.20 -9.65 3.18
N ASP A 40 -14.35 -9.96 2.63
CA ASP A 40 -14.48 -10.90 1.52
C ASP A 40 -14.43 -10.13 0.19
N PHE A 41 -13.57 -10.58 -0.71
CA PHE A 41 -13.41 -10.04 -2.06
C PHE A 41 -13.79 -11.09 -3.07
N LYS A 42 -14.54 -10.70 -4.08
CA LYS A 42 -15.09 -11.55 -5.11
C LYS A 42 -14.91 -10.96 -6.50
N ARG A 43 -15.25 -11.73 -7.51
CA ARG A 43 -15.14 -11.34 -8.91
C ARG A 43 -15.63 -9.91 -9.16
N GLY A 44 -14.79 -9.11 -9.81
CA GLY A 44 -15.00 -7.72 -10.16
C GLY A 44 -14.52 -6.72 -9.11
N ASP A 45 -14.24 -7.16 -7.88
CA ASP A 45 -13.76 -6.25 -6.85
C ASP A 45 -12.34 -5.76 -7.16
N ILE A 46 -12.13 -4.47 -6.87
CA ILE A 46 -10.82 -3.81 -6.91
C ILE A 46 -10.35 -3.60 -5.47
N ILE A 47 -9.10 -3.94 -5.22
CA ILE A 47 -8.46 -3.76 -3.93
C ILE A 47 -7.21 -2.93 -4.13
N VAL A 48 -6.99 -1.98 -3.25
CA VAL A 48 -5.72 -1.26 -3.16
C VAL A 48 -5.02 -1.69 -1.89
N ARG A 49 -3.88 -2.34 -2.03
CA ARG A 49 -3.02 -2.75 -0.92
C ARG A 49 -1.89 -1.75 -0.79
N PRO A 50 -1.90 -0.87 0.22
CA PRO A 50 -0.82 0.07 0.44
C PRO A 50 0.49 -0.65 0.73
N ALA A 51 1.61 -0.03 0.34
CA ALA A 51 2.93 -0.49 0.71
C ALA A 51 3.07 -0.67 2.22
N PHE A 52 3.80 -1.69 2.63
CA PHE A 52 4.11 -2.02 4.03
C PHE A 52 2.90 -2.34 4.93
N VAL A 53 1.70 -2.49 4.35
CA VAL A 53 0.53 -2.94 5.09
C VAL A 53 0.50 -4.47 5.10
N SER A 54 0.49 -5.04 6.30
CA SER A 54 0.43 -6.49 6.48
C SER A 54 -0.96 -7.00 6.15
N HIS A 55 -1.02 -8.00 5.31
CA HIS A 55 -2.24 -8.70 4.90
C HIS A 55 -1.95 -10.18 4.69
N GLY A 56 -2.97 -10.99 4.77
CA GLY A 56 -2.97 -12.39 4.43
C GLY A 56 -4.27 -12.73 3.73
N ASP A 57 -4.25 -13.73 2.87
CA ASP A 57 -5.41 -14.13 2.09
C ASP A 57 -5.80 -15.57 2.41
N VAL A 58 -7.09 -15.84 2.42
CA VAL A 58 -7.65 -17.18 2.50
C VAL A 58 -8.64 -17.35 1.35
N ALA A 59 -8.29 -18.17 0.37
CA ALA A 59 -9.18 -18.45 -0.74
C ALA A 59 -10.39 -19.27 -0.27
N VAL A 60 -11.55 -19.03 -0.87
CA VAL A 60 -12.74 -19.86 -0.63
C VAL A 60 -12.70 -21.14 -1.46
N ALA A 61 -13.74 -21.96 -1.36
CA ALA A 61 -13.82 -23.30 -1.94
C ALA A 61 -13.45 -23.41 -3.43
N ASP A 62 -13.78 -22.39 -4.22
CA ASP A 62 -13.48 -22.36 -5.67
C ASP A 62 -12.13 -21.73 -6.01
N GLY A 63 -11.33 -21.39 -4.99
CA GLY A 63 -10.12 -20.63 -5.15
C GLY A 63 -10.37 -19.18 -5.61
N ALA A 64 -9.31 -18.51 -6.07
CA ALA A 64 -9.42 -17.17 -6.64
C ALA A 64 -8.36 -16.92 -7.70
N ARG A 65 -8.72 -16.19 -8.77
CA ARG A 65 -7.78 -15.64 -9.73
C ARG A 65 -7.89 -14.13 -9.73
N TYR A 66 -6.75 -13.45 -9.76
CA TYR A 66 -6.70 -11.99 -9.77
C TYR A 66 -5.53 -11.47 -10.59
N LEU A 67 -5.68 -10.24 -11.06
CA LEU A 67 -4.59 -9.46 -11.63
C LEU A 67 -4.02 -8.54 -10.57
N GLN A 68 -2.71 -8.44 -10.53
CA GLN A 68 -1.99 -7.55 -9.65
C GLN A 68 -1.13 -6.61 -10.45
N PHE A 69 -1.20 -5.34 -10.10
CA PHE A 69 -0.43 -4.26 -10.70
C PHE A 69 0.33 -3.55 -9.60
N ILE A 70 1.59 -3.24 -9.85
CA ILE A 70 2.32 -2.27 -9.03
C ILE A 70 1.77 -0.89 -9.39
N GLU A 71 1.52 -0.08 -8.39
CA GLU A 71 1.03 1.28 -8.56
C GLU A 71 1.99 2.10 -9.44
N PRO A 72 1.47 2.78 -10.49
CA PRO A 72 2.27 3.75 -11.21
C PRO A 72 2.70 4.90 -10.30
N PRO A 73 3.94 5.41 -10.45
CA PRO A 73 4.41 6.53 -9.64
C PRO A 73 3.47 7.74 -9.69
N GLY A 74 3.12 8.25 -8.51
CA GLY A 74 2.24 9.42 -8.39
C GLY A 74 0.74 9.17 -8.47
N PHE A 75 0.33 7.95 -8.75
CA PHE A 75 -1.05 7.54 -8.94
C PHE A 75 -1.98 7.87 -7.75
N LEU A 76 -1.57 7.56 -6.54
CA LEU A 76 -2.36 7.82 -5.34
C LEU A 76 -2.58 9.32 -5.11
N LYS A 77 -1.62 10.17 -5.51
CA LYS A 77 -1.72 11.62 -5.38
C LYS A 77 -2.71 12.22 -6.39
N MET A 78 -2.71 11.71 -7.63
CA MET A 78 -3.60 12.19 -8.69
C MET A 78 -5.09 11.93 -8.37
N ASN A 79 -5.39 10.87 -7.64
CA ASN A 79 -6.75 10.47 -7.30
C ASN A 79 -7.21 10.93 -5.90
N GLY A 80 -6.57 11.97 -5.33
CA GLY A 80 -6.99 12.55 -4.04
C GLY A 80 -6.76 11.63 -2.84
N TRP A 81 -5.89 10.63 -2.96
CA TRP A 81 -5.52 9.80 -1.82
C TRP A 81 -4.73 10.62 -0.82
N ARG A 82 -5.42 11.16 0.13
CA ARG A 82 -4.81 11.74 1.32
C ARG A 82 -4.71 10.64 2.38
N HIS A 83 -3.49 10.13 2.58
CA HIS A 83 -3.04 9.40 3.78
C HIS A 83 -4.13 8.65 4.57
N GLY A 84 -4.79 7.69 3.97
CA GLY A 84 -5.75 6.84 4.64
C GLY A 84 -5.36 5.37 4.48
N TRP A 85 -5.16 4.67 5.57
CA TRP A 85 -4.90 3.24 5.62
C TRP A 85 -6.24 2.52 5.49
N GLY A 86 -6.54 2.10 4.31
CA GLY A 86 -7.71 1.27 4.06
C GLY A 86 -7.61 0.70 2.65
N ALA A 87 -7.98 -0.55 2.46
CA ALA A 87 -8.18 -1.05 1.13
C ALA A 87 -9.36 -0.28 0.52
N ARG A 88 -9.10 0.44 -0.55
CA ARG A 88 -10.14 1.04 -1.35
C ARG A 88 -10.83 -0.05 -2.15
N ARG A 89 -12.14 -0.01 -2.18
CA ARG A 89 -12.93 -0.92 -3.00
C ARG A 89 -13.50 -0.15 -4.18
N GLY A 90 -13.33 -0.72 -5.35
CA GLY A 90 -14.09 -0.40 -6.54
C GLY A 90 -14.69 -1.69 -7.07
N ARG A 91 -15.52 -1.61 -8.08
CA ARG A 91 -16.07 -2.79 -8.75
C ARG A 91 -16.08 -2.61 -10.26
N LEU A 92 -15.61 -3.63 -10.96
CA LEU A 92 -15.61 -3.70 -12.41
C LEU A 92 -16.65 -4.71 -12.89
N ASP A 93 -17.40 -4.34 -13.90
CA ASP A 93 -18.18 -5.31 -14.65
C ASP A 93 -17.27 -6.01 -15.69
N LEU A 94 -16.77 -7.18 -15.30
CA LEU A 94 -15.87 -7.99 -16.13
C LEU A 94 -16.60 -8.68 -17.29
N THR A 95 -17.91 -8.51 -17.43
CA THR A 95 -18.66 -9.03 -18.59
C THR A 95 -18.49 -8.09 -19.79
N LEU A 96 -18.22 -6.79 -19.55
CA LEU A 96 -18.07 -5.78 -20.58
C LEU A 96 -16.77 -5.97 -21.39
N PRO A 97 -16.84 -6.10 -22.72
CA PRO A 97 -15.64 -6.24 -23.55
C PRO A 97 -14.68 -5.05 -23.44
N ALA A 98 -15.20 -3.84 -23.21
CA ALA A 98 -14.39 -2.64 -23.01
C ALA A 98 -13.52 -2.73 -21.76
N VAL A 99 -14.07 -3.22 -20.63
CA VAL A 99 -13.35 -3.44 -19.37
C VAL A 99 -12.24 -4.48 -19.58
N ARG A 100 -12.54 -5.59 -20.24
CA ARG A 100 -11.56 -6.64 -20.53
C ARG A 100 -10.41 -6.13 -21.40
N ARG A 101 -10.70 -5.32 -22.43
CA ARG A 101 -9.68 -4.69 -23.25
C ARG A 101 -8.82 -3.69 -22.47
N ALA A 102 -9.46 -2.89 -21.62
CA ALA A 102 -8.75 -1.93 -20.77
C ALA A 102 -7.79 -2.63 -19.81
N LEU A 103 -8.20 -3.72 -19.17
CA LEU A 103 -7.35 -4.53 -18.28
C LEU A 103 -6.17 -5.20 -19.01
N ALA A 104 -6.32 -5.51 -20.30
CA ALA A 104 -5.25 -6.07 -21.12
C ALA A 104 -4.28 -5.01 -21.68
N SER A 105 -4.58 -3.73 -21.50
CA SER A 105 -3.78 -2.62 -22.03
C SER A 105 -2.60 -2.25 -21.14
N LYS A 106 -1.61 -1.54 -21.70
CA LYS A 106 -0.51 -0.94 -20.93
C LYS A 106 -0.99 0.11 -19.92
N ARG A 107 -2.20 0.65 -20.08
CA ARG A 107 -2.84 1.62 -19.18
C ARG A 107 -3.79 0.99 -18.17
N ALA A 108 -3.77 -0.33 -18.02
CA ALA A 108 -4.68 -1.03 -17.10
C ALA A 108 -4.68 -0.47 -15.67
N ALA A 109 -3.51 -0.14 -15.14
CA ALA A 109 -3.41 0.44 -13.81
C ALA A 109 -4.11 1.81 -13.68
N HIS A 110 -3.99 2.68 -14.69
CA HIS A 110 -4.70 3.97 -14.72
C HIS A 110 -6.22 3.76 -14.85
N PHE A 111 -6.64 2.86 -15.73
CA PHE A 111 -8.04 2.52 -15.87
C PHE A 111 -8.66 2.00 -14.55
N ILE A 112 -7.95 1.11 -13.85
CA ILE A 112 -8.41 0.61 -12.55
C ILE A 112 -8.57 1.76 -11.56
N ALA A 113 -7.65 2.73 -11.61
CA ALA A 113 -7.71 3.90 -10.76
C ALA A 113 -8.97 4.73 -10.94
N ASP A 114 -9.27 5.02 -12.19
CA ASP A 114 -10.45 5.82 -12.54
C ASP A 114 -11.75 5.13 -12.13
N CYS A 115 -11.69 3.80 -11.97
CA CYS A 115 -12.82 2.98 -11.51
C CYS A 115 -12.94 2.84 -10.00
N ILE A 116 -11.99 3.38 -9.23
CA ILE A 116 -12.06 3.37 -7.77
C ILE A 116 -12.99 4.51 -7.32
N THR A 117 -14.25 4.22 -7.16
CA THR A 117 -15.28 5.22 -6.87
C THR A 117 -15.53 5.45 -5.41
N ASP A 118 -15.14 4.53 -4.53
CA ASP A 118 -15.47 4.67 -3.12
C ASP A 118 -14.47 4.00 -2.18
N ILE A 119 -14.28 4.67 -1.05
CA ILE A 119 -13.48 4.16 0.06
C ILE A 119 -14.49 3.73 1.11
N ALA A 120 -14.89 2.49 1.08
CA ALA A 120 -15.50 1.93 2.27
C ALA A 120 -14.39 1.77 3.34
N TYR A 121 -14.04 2.88 3.97
CA TYR A 121 -13.40 2.83 5.25
C TYR A 121 -14.47 2.29 6.20
N ALA A 122 -14.42 1.01 6.50
CA ALA A 122 -15.01 0.55 7.74
C ALA A 122 -14.07 1.07 8.84
N PRO A 123 -14.48 2.08 9.64
CA PRO A 123 -13.71 2.42 10.81
C PRO A 123 -13.69 1.13 11.63
N ALA A 124 -12.49 0.58 11.82
CA ALA A 124 -12.31 -0.42 12.86
C ALA A 124 -12.93 0.17 14.12
N LYS A 125 -13.82 -0.58 14.79
CA LYS A 125 -14.30 -0.23 16.12
C LYS A 125 -13.14 0.40 16.88
N GLU A 126 -13.26 1.66 17.29
CA GLU A 126 -12.27 2.50 17.95
C GLU A 126 -10.82 2.09 17.66
N ALA A 127 -10.12 2.86 16.81
CA ALA A 127 -8.75 2.55 16.45
C ALA A 127 -7.96 2.23 17.73
N SER A 128 -7.45 1.01 17.84
CA SER A 128 -6.65 0.66 19.01
C SER A 128 -5.44 1.61 19.09
N SER A 129 -4.87 1.77 20.27
CA SER A 129 -3.69 2.64 20.46
C SER A 129 -2.52 2.28 19.49
N ILE A 130 -2.46 1.02 19.05
CA ILE A 130 -1.47 0.56 18.07
C ILE A 130 -1.81 1.02 16.65
N GLU A 131 -3.07 1.06 16.32
CA GLU A 131 -3.57 1.56 15.02
C GLU A 131 -3.42 3.08 14.94
N ALA A 132 -3.70 3.79 16.02
CA ALA A 132 -3.42 5.22 16.14
C ALA A 132 -1.92 5.52 15.94
N ALA A 133 -1.04 4.69 16.53
CA ALA A 133 0.40 4.80 16.31
C ALA A 133 0.80 4.59 14.85
N ALA A 134 0.21 3.62 14.17
CA ALA A 134 0.46 3.39 12.75
C ALA A 134 -0.02 4.56 11.87
N MET A 135 -1.20 5.10 12.16
CA MET A 135 -1.71 6.29 11.47
C MET A 135 -0.78 7.49 11.65
N ARG A 136 -0.27 7.69 12.86
CA ARG A 136 0.69 8.77 13.16
C ARG A 136 1.98 8.63 12.37
N LEU A 137 2.57 7.42 12.33
CA LEU A 137 3.77 7.11 11.53
C LEU A 137 3.54 7.26 10.03
N ALA A 138 2.33 7.03 9.55
CA ALA A 138 1.99 7.25 8.16
C ALA A 138 1.91 8.75 7.82
N GLN A 139 1.32 9.55 8.71
CA GLN A 139 1.20 11.00 8.55
C GLN A 139 2.53 11.71 8.72
N ASP A 140 3.29 11.34 9.73
CA ASP A 140 4.61 11.85 10.05
C ASP A 140 5.61 10.72 10.29
N PRO A 141 6.24 10.21 9.21
CA PRO A 141 7.22 9.13 9.32
C PRO A 141 8.53 9.52 10.02
N SER A 142 8.71 10.80 10.35
CA SER A 142 9.86 11.30 11.12
C SER A 142 9.65 11.20 12.63
N SER A 143 8.42 10.96 13.09
CA SER A 143 8.08 10.82 14.50
C SER A 143 8.96 9.78 15.20
N SER A 144 9.49 10.14 16.37
CA SER A 144 10.27 9.19 17.18
C SER A 144 9.37 8.11 17.78
N ILE A 145 9.85 6.87 17.79
CA ILE A 145 9.10 5.77 18.40
C ILE A 145 8.90 5.98 19.91
N ALA A 146 9.86 6.62 20.57
CA ALA A 146 9.74 6.97 21.99
C ALA A 146 8.64 8.01 22.22
N GLY A 147 8.59 9.09 21.42
CA GLY A 147 7.54 10.09 21.49
C GLY A 147 6.17 9.50 21.22
N LEU A 148 6.07 8.66 20.17
CA LEU A 148 4.82 7.98 19.84
C LEU A 148 4.34 7.05 20.97
N ALA A 149 5.25 6.32 21.60
CA ALA A 149 4.95 5.46 22.74
C ALA A 149 4.42 6.29 23.94
N GLN A 150 4.99 7.47 24.15
CA GLN A 150 4.53 8.41 25.18
C GLN A 150 3.12 8.95 24.88
N GLU A 151 2.85 9.36 23.63
CA GLU A 151 1.52 9.82 23.20
C GLU A 151 0.43 8.79 23.48
N ILE A 152 0.70 7.51 23.20
CA ILE A 152 -0.28 6.43 23.44
C ILE A 152 -0.17 5.78 24.82
N ARG A 153 0.57 6.40 25.74
CA ARG A 153 0.80 5.95 27.13
C ARG A 153 1.26 4.50 27.21
N MET A 154 2.25 4.15 26.40
CA MET A 154 2.81 2.80 26.31
C MET A 154 4.34 2.85 26.38
N ARG A 155 4.97 1.82 26.93
CA ARG A 155 6.44 1.69 26.87
C ARG A 155 6.89 1.39 25.43
N PRO A 156 8.04 1.94 24.97
CA PRO A 156 8.51 1.74 23.58
C PRO A 156 8.72 0.28 23.19
N ASP A 157 9.21 -0.54 24.11
CA ASP A 157 9.39 -1.97 23.91
C ASP A 157 8.06 -2.71 23.72
N ARG A 158 7.06 -2.34 24.49
CA ARG A 158 5.70 -2.89 24.40
C ARG A 158 5.00 -2.43 23.10
N LEU A 159 5.18 -1.16 22.74
CA LEU A 159 4.70 -0.65 21.46
C LEU A 159 5.30 -1.47 20.31
N SER A 160 6.63 -1.62 20.27
CA SER A 160 7.32 -2.35 19.19
C SER A 160 6.85 -3.80 19.07
N LYS A 161 6.70 -4.51 20.20
CA LYS A 161 6.20 -5.89 20.22
C LYS A 161 4.76 -6.00 19.72
N ARG A 162 3.85 -5.14 20.22
CA ARG A 162 2.44 -5.15 19.81
C ARG A 162 2.28 -4.70 18.37
N PHE A 163 3.05 -3.70 17.94
CA PHE A 163 3.04 -3.21 16.56
C PHE A 163 3.49 -4.32 15.60
N LYS A 164 4.61 -5.02 15.91
CA LYS A 164 5.09 -6.16 15.12
C LYS A 164 4.07 -7.29 15.09
N LYS A 165 3.41 -7.59 16.22
CA LYS A 165 2.34 -8.59 16.28
C LYS A 165 1.16 -8.21 15.40
N ARG A 166 0.80 -6.91 15.33
CA ARG A 166 -0.36 -6.41 14.60
C ARG A 166 -0.10 -6.21 13.10
N PHE A 167 1.09 -5.71 12.74
CA PHE A 167 1.44 -5.31 11.37
C PHE A 167 2.50 -6.19 10.70
N GLY A 168 3.03 -7.18 11.38
CA GLY A 168 4.08 -8.06 10.86
C GLY A 168 5.47 -7.44 10.84
N VAL A 169 5.59 -6.11 10.94
CA VAL A 169 6.85 -5.34 10.87
C VAL A 169 7.03 -4.44 12.09
N SER A 170 8.26 -4.03 12.36
CA SER A 170 8.53 -3.05 13.42
C SER A 170 8.02 -1.65 13.04
N PRO A 171 7.75 -0.76 14.02
CA PRO A 171 7.40 0.63 13.75
C PRO A 171 8.42 1.35 12.87
N GLN A 172 9.72 1.05 13.02
CA GLN A 172 10.80 1.65 12.23
C GLN A 172 10.71 1.25 10.75
N ILE A 173 10.50 -0.04 10.47
CA ILE A 173 10.33 -0.54 9.08
C ILE A 173 9.08 0.09 8.46
N TYR A 174 8.00 0.17 9.21
CA TYR A 174 6.76 0.78 8.79
C TYR A 174 6.93 2.27 8.45
N ALA A 175 7.58 3.05 9.33
CA ALA A 175 7.91 4.45 9.09
C ALA A 175 8.85 4.63 7.88
N GLY A 176 9.81 3.71 7.71
CA GLY A 176 10.69 3.68 6.53
C GLY A 176 9.92 3.54 5.23
N GLY A 177 8.92 2.68 5.22
CA GLY A 177 8.01 2.52 4.08
C GLY A 177 7.19 3.77 3.79
N ALA A 178 6.61 4.39 4.81
CA ALA A 178 5.84 5.61 4.66
C ALA A 178 6.72 6.78 4.12
N ARG A 179 7.98 6.87 4.57
CA ARG A 179 8.96 7.82 4.01
C ARG A 179 9.22 7.59 2.53
N LEU A 180 9.39 6.33 2.15
CA LEU A 180 9.65 5.94 0.76
C LEU A 180 8.47 6.30 -0.14
N GLU A 181 7.25 5.99 0.27
CA GLU A 181 6.05 6.34 -0.50
C GLU A 181 5.90 7.86 -0.67
N ARG A 182 6.16 8.63 0.39
CA ARG A 182 6.16 10.09 0.30
C ARG A 182 7.23 10.62 -0.66
N ALA A 183 8.44 10.05 -0.61
CA ALA A 183 9.53 10.42 -1.51
C ALA A 183 9.20 10.08 -2.98
N LYS A 184 8.63 8.92 -3.24
CA LYS A 184 8.15 8.52 -4.57
C LYS A 184 7.13 9.52 -5.12
N ALA A 185 6.16 9.94 -4.31
CA ALA A 185 5.17 10.93 -4.72
C ALA A 185 5.78 12.29 -5.08
N LEU A 186 6.77 12.75 -4.32
CA LEU A 186 7.49 14.00 -4.59
C LEU A 186 8.37 13.88 -5.83
N LEU A 187 9.09 12.79 -5.99
CA LEU A 187 9.90 12.52 -7.19
C LEU A 187 9.04 12.49 -8.46
N ALA A 188 7.90 11.81 -8.41
CA ALA A 188 6.97 11.74 -9.54
C ALA A 188 6.42 13.12 -9.94
N SER A 189 6.15 13.98 -8.97
CA SER A 189 5.63 15.34 -9.22
C SER A 189 6.69 16.37 -9.57
N GLY A 190 7.98 16.04 -9.57
CA GLY A 190 9.06 17.02 -9.76
C GLY A 190 9.18 18.01 -8.61
N GLY A 191 8.86 17.61 -7.40
CA GLY A 191 8.67 18.45 -6.21
C GLY A 191 9.94 19.00 -5.54
N GLY A 192 11.02 19.25 -6.29
CA GLY A 192 12.25 19.86 -5.77
C GLY A 192 13.50 19.02 -6.01
N SER A 193 14.62 19.46 -5.45
CA SER A 193 15.88 18.75 -5.48
C SER A 193 15.83 17.46 -4.65
N LEU A 194 16.71 16.51 -4.92
CA LEU A 194 16.79 15.27 -4.13
C LEU A 194 17.10 15.52 -2.65
N ALA A 195 17.87 16.58 -2.36
CA ALA A 195 18.18 16.97 -0.98
C ALA A 195 16.93 17.50 -0.25
N GLU A 196 16.13 18.35 -0.90
CA GLU A 196 14.88 18.87 -0.35
C GLU A 196 13.84 17.74 -0.15
N ILE A 197 13.74 16.83 -1.12
CA ILE A 197 12.86 15.64 -1.00
C ILE A 197 13.31 14.77 0.17
N ALA A 198 14.60 14.51 0.30
CA ALA A 198 15.14 13.72 1.41
C ALA A 198 14.79 14.36 2.76
N ALA A 199 15.06 15.65 2.91
CA ALA A 199 14.76 16.40 4.14
C ALA A 199 13.26 16.40 4.46
N SER A 200 12.40 16.70 3.47
CA SER A 200 10.95 16.75 3.66
C SER A 200 10.30 15.39 3.98
N CYS A 201 10.96 14.30 3.60
CA CYS A 201 10.50 12.94 3.90
C CYS A 201 11.11 12.34 5.18
N GLY A 202 12.00 13.08 5.88
CA GLY A 202 12.64 12.59 7.11
C GLY A 202 13.78 11.59 6.86
N TYR A 203 14.45 11.67 5.71
CA TYR A 203 15.75 11.03 5.49
C TYR A 203 16.87 11.87 6.07
N PHE A 204 17.94 11.21 6.49
CA PHE A 204 19.11 11.91 7.03
C PHE A 204 19.78 12.79 5.97
N ASP A 205 19.92 12.26 4.75
CA ASP A 205 20.50 12.95 3.60
C ASP A 205 19.98 12.37 2.27
N GLN A 206 20.39 12.98 1.16
CA GLN A 206 20.11 12.52 -0.19
C GLN A 206 20.60 11.08 -0.45
N SER A 207 21.78 10.74 0.09
CA SER A 207 22.39 9.42 -0.11
C SER A 207 21.57 8.32 0.57
N HIS A 208 21.00 8.62 1.74
CA HIS A 208 20.09 7.73 2.44
C HIS A 208 18.80 7.49 1.61
N LEU A 209 18.21 8.53 1.05
CA LEU A 209 17.06 8.42 0.13
C LEU A 209 17.41 7.55 -1.08
N CYS A 210 18.54 7.81 -1.75
CA CYS A 210 18.98 7.05 -2.92
C CYS A 210 19.18 5.56 -2.60
N ARG A 211 19.81 5.24 -1.47
CA ARG A 211 19.99 3.84 -1.02
C ARG A 211 18.63 3.18 -0.75
N SER A 212 17.70 3.87 -0.10
CA SER A 212 16.37 3.35 0.18
C SER A 212 15.58 3.05 -1.08
N LEU A 213 15.61 3.96 -2.08
CA LEU A 213 14.98 3.74 -3.38
C LEU A 213 15.61 2.56 -4.13
N LYS A 214 16.96 2.50 -4.17
CA LYS A 214 17.66 1.40 -4.83
C LYS A 214 17.38 0.05 -4.19
N HIS A 215 17.31 0.01 -2.85
CA HIS A 215 17.00 -1.20 -2.11
C HIS A 215 15.57 -1.69 -2.37
N ALA A 216 14.60 -0.78 -2.39
CA ALA A 216 13.19 -1.13 -2.50
C ALA A 216 12.72 -1.38 -3.95
N LEU A 217 13.27 -0.64 -4.92
CA LEU A 217 12.79 -0.61 -6.30
C LEU A 217 13.83 -1.04 -7.33
N ALA A 218 15.08 -1.31 -6.92
CA ALA A 218 16.23 -1.55 -7.78
C ALA A 218 16.51 -0.39 -8.77
N MET A 219 16.03 0.83 -8.46
CA MET A 219 16.10 2.02 -9.33
C MET A 219 16.76 3.18 -8.63
N THR A 220 17.40 4.04 -9.42
CA THR A 220 17.86 5.36 -8.98
C THR A 220 16.69 6.37 -8.97
N PRO A 221 16.79 7.49 -8.23
CA PRO A 221 15.77 8.55 -8.26
C PRO A 221 15.50 9.09 -9.66
N LEU A 222 16.54 9.19 -10.51
CA LEU A 222 16.40 9.68 -11.89
C LEU A 222 15.65 8.69 -12.77
N GLU A 223 15.94 7.39 -12.67
CA GLU A 223 15.21 6.34 -13.38
C GLU A 223 13.76 6.32 -12.95
N PHE A 224 13.51 6.40 -11.64
CA PHE A 224 12.16 6.46 -11.10
C PHE A 224 11.39 7.69 -11.62
N HIS A 225 12.02 8.89 -11.61
CA HIS A 225 11.41 10.13 -12.11
C HIS A 225 11.06 10.04 -13.60
N ARG A 226 11.94 9.44 -14.43
CA ARG A 226 11.68 9.24 -15.86
C ARG A 226 10.48 8.32 -16.09
N LEU A 227 10.40 7.20 -15.37
CA LEU A 227 9.29 6.27 -15.48
C LEU A 227 7.95 6.87 -15.00
N ALA A 228 8.00 7.78 -14.03
CA ALA A 228 6.81 8.44 -13.49
C ALA A 228 6.19 9.46 -14.45
N ARG A 229 6.93 9.90 -15.47
CA ARG A 229 6.50 10.93 -16.46
C ARG A 229 6.11 10.33 -17.82
N CYS A 230 6.31 9.04 -18.02
CA CYS A 230 5.84 8.29 -19.19
C CYS A 230 4.45 7.71 -18.99
#